data_454a3780060fabaa901636c6f7156166
#
_entry.id   454a3780060fabaa901636c6f7156166
#
_cell.length_a   1.000
_cell.length_b   1.000
_cell.length_c   1.000
_cell.angle_alpha   90.00
_cell.angle_beta   90.00
_cell.angle_gamma   90.00
#
_symmetry.space_group_name_H-M   'P 1'
#
loop_
_entity.id
_entity.type
_entity.pdbx_description
1 polymer ?
#
loop_
_entity_poly.entity_id
_entity_poly.type
_entity_poly.pdbx_seq_one_letter_code
_entity_poly.pdbx_strand_id
1 'polypeptide(L)'
;MTNPTELLRSRYGEIPFNYEVNWNDSLETLLAHRSIRSYLSDPLPPGTLEWLVAAAQSAASSANLQTWSVVAVEDPERKAELCRLSNNQAWVNQAPVFLVWLADLGRMAHIADSRGLPHVALDYIELLFKAVIDASVAAQNAALAAESIGLGTVYIGAIRNNTQEVATLLNLPPFVFPVFGLCVGYPNPEVQPAIKPRLPQSAVFHRETYKLAEQDEAIAHYNDIMKEFYTQQQMNAAVDWSQNSAERIATLDYLKGCKYLRETLNNFGFKLL
;
A
#
# COMPACT_ATOMS: atom_id res chain seq x y z
N MET A 1 2.44 16.02 21.52
CA MET A 1 3.40 15.16 20.81
C MET A 1 3.61 13.91 21.63
N THR A 2 3.46 12.75 21.01
CA THR A 2 3.74 11.46 21.66
C THR A 2 5.25 11.33 21.89
N ASN A 3 5.65 10.61 22.93
CA ASN A 3 7.07 10.41 23.23
C ASN A 3 7.72 9.55 22.12
N PRO A 4 8.78 10.04 21.45
CA PRO A 4 9.50 9.27 20.41
C PRO A 4 9.90 7.85 20.85
N THR A 5 10.34 7.71 22.09
CA THR A 5 10.76 6.45 22.69
C THR A 5 9.61 5.44 22.76
N GLU A 6 8.40 5.88 23.06
CA GLU A 6 7.20 5.02 23.09
C GLU A 6 6.83 4.52 21.70
N LEU A 7 6.89 5.40 20.69
CA LEU A 7 6.63 5.04 19.30
C LEU A 7 7.68 4.04 18.77
N LEU A 8 8.95 4.25 19.08
CA LEU A 8 10.01 3.32 18.71
C LEU A 8 9.81 1.95 19.39
N ARG A 9 9.49 1.94 20.69
CA ARG A 9 9.20 0.69 21.41
C ARG A 9 7.98 -0.03 20.80
N SER A 10 6.93 0.68 20.48
CA SER A 10 5.76 0.10 19.81
C SER A 10 6.11 -0.47 18.43
N ARG A 11 7.02 0.18 17.70
CA ARG A 11 7.42 -0.21 16.35
C ARG A 11 8.42 -1.38 16.30
N TYR A 12 9.26 -1.54 17.32
CA TYR A 12 10.34 -2.53 17.30
C TYR A 12 10.31 -3.53 18.48
N GLY A 13 9.39 -3.38 19.44
CA GLY A 13 9.39 -4.12 20.70
C GLY A 13 10.39 -3.59 21.72
N GLU A 14 11.40 -2.85 21.27
CA GLU A 14 12.49 -2.26 22.04
C GLU A 14 12.86 -0.87 21.50
N ILE A 15 13.87 -0.24 22.11
CA ILE A 15 14.43 1.01 21.60
C ILE A 15 15.67 0.65 20.76
N PRO A 16 15.61 0.67 19.43
CA PRO A 16 16.67 0.14 18.57
C PRO A 16 17.91 1.04 18.51
N PHE A 17 17.79 2.29 18.93
CA PHE A 17 18.88 3.28 18.99
C PHE A 17 18.52 4.41 19.95
N ASN A 18 19.55 5.12 20.41
CA ASN A 18 19.40 6.27 21.30
C ASN A 18 20.17 7.48 20.74
N TYR A 19 19.73 7.96 19.59
CA TYR A 19 20.26 9.17 18.96
C TYR A 19 19.21 10.27 19.03
N GLU A 20 19.67 11.48 19.31
CA GLU A 20 18.81 12.65 19.23
C GLU A 20 18.47 12.99 17.79
N VAL A 21 17.23 13.40 17.57
CA VAL A 21 16.72 13.88 16.29
C VAL A 21 15.88 15.11 16.52
N ASN A 22 15.83 15.99 15.54
CA ASN A 22 14.87 17.11 15.56
C ASN A 22 13.45 16.56 15.35
N TRP A 23 12.83 16.15 16.47
CA TRP A 23 11.50 15.56 16.49
C TRP A 23 10.44 16.54 16.01
N ASN A 24 9.55 16.10 15.14
CA ASN A 24 8.50 16.94 14.55
C ASN A 24 7.26 16.10 14.21
N ASP A 25 6.17 16.79 13.85
CA ASP A 25 4.86 16.16 13.55
C ASP A 25 4.93 15.14 12.40
N SER A 26 5.80 15.34 11.42
CA SER A 26 5.96 14.40 10.31
C SER A 26 6.53 13.06 10.78
N LEU A 27 7.57 13.09 11.62
CA LEU A 27 8.15 11.88 12.21
C LEU A 27 7.15 11.19 13.15
N GLU A 28 6.40 11.97 13.95
CA GLU A 28 5.35 11.44 14.81
C GLU A 28 4.30 10.69 13.99
N THR A 29 3.75 11.32 12.95
CA THR A 29 2.74 10.71 12.08
C THR A 29 3.25 9.43 11.43
N LEU A 30 4.48 9.44 10.88
CA LEU A 30 5.09 8.27 10.25
C LEU A 30 5.27 7.10 11.22
N LEU A 31 5.78 7.36 12.43
CA LEU A 31 6.03 6.30 13.42
C LEU A 31 4.74 5.83 14.11
N ALA A 32 3.72 6.68 14.20
CA ALA A 32 2.41 6.34 14.73
C ALA A 32 1.53 5.56 13.74
N HIS A 33 1.97 5.40 12.48
CA HIS A 33 1.18 4.71 11.44
C HIS A 33 0.68 3.34 11.87
N ARG A 34 -0.58 3.09 11.60
CA ARG A 34 -1.26 1.80 11.75
C ARG A 34 -2.39 1.66 10.75
N SER A 35 -2.56 0.47 10.19
CA SER A 35 -3.66 0.20 9.26
C SER A 35 -5.01 0.23 9.98
N ILE A 36 -5.90 1.10 9.56
CA ILE A 36 -7.27 1.23 10.08
C ILE A 36 -8.21 0.34 9.27
N ARG A 37 -8.97 -0.51 9.98
CA ARG A 37 -9.92 -1.47 9.36
C ARG A 37 -11.33 -1.39 9.94
N SER A 38 -11.64 -0.28 10.60
CA SER A 38 -12.99 0.06 11.06
C SER A 38 -13.15 1.57 10.94
N TYR A 39 -14.17 1.99 10.23
CA TYR A 39 -14.41 3.40 9.90
C TYR A 39 -15.80 3.84 10.35
N LEU A 40 -15.93 5.12 10.67
CA LEU A 40 -17.20 5.81 10.74
C LEU A 40 -17.73 6.03 9.31
N SER A 41 -19.04 6.13 9.18
CA SER A 41 -19.71 6.36 7.87
C SER A 41 -19.74 7.84 7.45
N ASP A 42 -19.16 8.73 8.27
CA ASP A 42 -19.17 10.17 8.01
C ASP A 42 -18.43 10.48 6.70
N PRO A 43 -19.02 11.29 5.80
CA PRO A 43 -18.38 11.70 4.57
C PRO A 43 -17.17 12.58 4.85
N LEU A 44 -16.19 12.57 3.95
CA LEU A 44 -15.07 13.48 4.03
C LEU A 44 -15.52 14.92 3.69
N PRO A 45 -14.95 15.95 4.34
CA PRO A 45 -15.23 17.33 3.99
C PRO A 45 -14.89 17.63 2.54
N PRO A 46 -15.64 18.52 1.87
CA PRO A 46 -15.31 19.00 0.53
C PRO A 46 -13.87 19.52 0.44
N GLY A 47 -13.16 19.18 -0.62
CA GLY A 47 -11.76 19.55 -0.82
C GLY A 47 -10.75 18.60 -0.21
N THR A 48 -11.16 17.65 0.65
CA THR A 48 -10.22 16.70 1.26
C THR A 48 -9.51 15.87 0.20
N LEU A 49 -10.22 15.33 -0.78
CA LEU A 49 -9.62 14.50 -1.83
C LEU A 49 -8.63 15.28 -2.67
N GLU A 50 -8.93 16.52 -3.01
CA GLU A 50 -8.05 17.40 -3.77
C GLU A 50 -6.74 17.66 -3.01
N TRP A 51 -6.79 17.85 -1.69
CA TRP A 51 -5.58 17.99 -0.85
C TRP A 51 -4.78 16.69 -0.79
N LEU A 52 -5.43 15.53 -0.69
CA LEU A 52 -4.74 14.24 -0.73
C LEU A 52 -4.06 14.00 -2.09
N VAL A 53 -4.73 14.37 -3.19
CA VAL A 53 -4.16 14.28 -4.54
C VAL A 53 -3.01 15.26 -4.72
N ALA A 54 -3.11 16.50 -4.21
CA ALA A 54 -2.01 17.47 -4.24
C ALA A 54 -0.77 16.95 -3.48
N ALA A 55 -0.97 16.33 -2.31
CA ALA A 55 0.10 15.67 -1.57
C ALA A 55 0.72 14.51 -2.37
N ALA A 56 -0.12 13.69 -3.03
CA ALA A 56 0.33 12.61 -3.91
C ALA A 56 1.17 13.13 -5.07
N GLN A 57 0.72 14.21 -5.72
CA GLN A 57 1.45 14.83 -6.84
C GLN A 57 2.77 15.47 -6.43
N SER A 58 2.97 15.74 -5.13
CA SER A 58 4.24 16.23 -4.58
C SER A 58 5.29 15.14 -4.40
N ALA A 59 4.96 13.87 -4.63
CA ALA A 59 5.91 12.77 -4.62
C ALA A 59 6.90 12.87 -5.81
N ALA A 60 8.07 12.25 -5.65
CA ALA A 60 9.01 12.10 -6.76
C ALA A 60 8.40 11.23 -7.87
N SER A 61 8.74 11.52 -9.11
CA SER A 61 8.33 10.74 -10.29
C SER A 61 9.52 10.44 -11.18
N SER A 62 9.62 9.20 -11.66
CA SER A 62 10.72 8.75 -12.52
C SER A 62 10.72 9.52 -13.83
N ALA A 63 11.83 10.22 -14.14
CA ALA A 63 12.01 11.03 -15.34
C ALA A 63 10.86 12.04 -15.59
N ASN A 64 10.13 12.43 -14.55
CA ASN A 64 8.96 13.29 -14.63
C ASN A 64 7.86 12.77 -15.59
N LEU A 65 7.80 11.46 -15.81
CA LEU A 65 6.78 10.84 -16.67
C LEU A 65 5.39 10.81 -16.01
N GLN A 66 5.34 10.86 -14.66
CA GLN A 66 4.11 10.92 -13.88
C GLN A 66 3.12 9.80 -14.27
N THR A 67 3.63 8.56 -14.25
CA THR A 67 2.98 7.37 -14.81
C THR A 67 1.99 6.72 -13.83
N TRP A 68 1.22 7.51 -13.13
CA TRP A 68 0.19 7.05 -12.21
C TRP A 68 -1.11 7.85 -12.36
N SER A 69 -2.18 7.24 -11.94
CA SER A 69 -3.50 7.86 -11.77
C SER A 69 -4.18 7.28 -10.53
N VAL A 70 -5.22 7.94 -10.07
CA VAL A 70 -6.07 7.44 -8.98
C VAL A 70 -7.54 7.64 -9.34
N VAL A 71 -8.36 6.61 -9.06
CA VAL A 71 -9.82 6.69 -9.15
C VAL A 71 -10.38 6.72 -7.73
N ALA A 72 -11.06 7.80 -7.36
CA ALA A 72 -11.80 7.89 -6.11
C ALA A 72 -13.20 7.29 -6.29
N VAL A 73 -13.54 6.31 -5.45
CA VAL A 73 -14.84 5.64 -5.48
C VAL A 73 -15.56 5.91 -4.17
N GLU A 74 -16.64 6.68 -4.25
CA GLU A 74 -17.53 7.04 -3.14
C GLU A 74 -18.90 6.35 -3.29
N ASP A 75 -19.29 6.03 -4.52
CA ASP A 75 -20.56 5.37 -4.84
C ASP A 75 -20.68 4.02 -4.11
N PRO A 76 -21.76 3.83 -3.31
CA PRO A 76 -21.89 2.64 -2.47
C PRO A 76 -21.98 1.32 -3.26
N GLU A 77 -22.63 1.32 -4.41
CA GLU A 77 -22.80 0.09 -5.21
C GLU A 77 -21.46 -0.31 -5.84
N ARG A 78 -20.72 0.66 -6.36
CA ARG A 78 -19.39 0.42 -6.92
C ARG A 78 -18.38 0.00 -5.85
N LYS A 79 -18.44 0.59 -4.63
CA LYS A 79 -17.64 0.14 -3.49
C LYS A 79 -17.99 -1.30 -3.08
N ALA A 80 -19.27 -1.65 -3.05
CA ALA A 80 -19.70 -3.01 -2.73
C ALA A 80 -19.15 -4.03 -3.71
N GLU A 81 -19.13 -3.72 -5.00
CA GLU A 81 -18.55 -4.59 -6.01
C GLU A 81 -17.02 -4.66 -5.89
N LEU A 82 -16.33 -3.55 -5.65
CA LEU A 82 -14.89 -3.55 -5.36
C LEU A 82 -14.54 -4.35 -4.09
N CYS A 83 -15.39 -4.29 -3.07
CA CYS A 83 -15.25 -5.10 -1.87
C CYS A 83 -15.32 -6.59 -2.20
N ARG A 84 -16.33 -7.01 -2.97
CA ARG A 84 -16.49 -8.40 -3.45
C ARG A 84 -15.25 -8.86 -4.22
N LEU A 85 -14.79 -8.06 -5.17
CA LEU A 85 -13.60 -8.32 -5.98
C LEU A 85 -12.30 -8.33 -5.17
N SER A 86 -12.28 -7.64 -4.03
CA SER A 86 -11.14 -7.55 -3.09
C SER A 86 -11.23 -8.56 -1.94
N ASN A 87 -11.82 -9.73 -2.16
CA ASN A 87 -11.93 -10.80 -1.17
C ASN A 87 -12.82 -10.44 0.04
N ASN A 88 -13.91 -9.70 -0.19
CA ASN A 88 -14.92 -9.31 0.80
C ASN A 88 -14.34 -8.61 2.04
N GLN A 89 -13.35 -7.72 1.87
CA GLN A 89 -12.80 -6.95 2.98
C GLN A 89 -13.78 -5.84 3.39
N ALA A 90 -14.54 -6.06 4.47
CA ALA A 90 -15.67 -5.22 4.90
C ALA A 90 -15.34 -3.72 5.02
N TRP A 91 -14.10 -3.38 5.40
CA TRP A 91 -13.66 -1.99 5.53
C TRP A 91 -13.61 -1.23 4.21
N VAL A 92 -13.61 -1.90 3.05
CA VAL A 92 -13.79 -1.24 1.75
C VAL A 92 -15.18 -0.60 1.64
N ASN A 93 -16.21 -1.27 2.14
CA ASN A 93 -17.57 -0.72 2.19
C ASN A 93 -17.75 0.34 3.28
N GLN A 94 -17.08 0.16 4.43
CA GLN A 94 -17.21 1.05 5.58
C GLN A 94 -16.56 2.42 5.34
N ALA A 95 -15.39 2.44 4.69
CA ALA A 95 -14.70 3.69 4.41
C ALA A 95 -15.56 4.59 3.50
N PRO A 96 -15.68 5.90 3.80
CA PRO A 96 -16.40 6.82 2.93
C PRO A 96 -15.81 6.87 1.51
N VAL A 97 -14.50 6.71 1.37
CA VAL A 97 -13.80 6.73 0.08
C VAL A 97 -12.86 5.53 -0.07
N PHE A 98 -12.88 4.96 -1.26
CA PHE A 98 -11.92 3.95 -1.70
C PHE A 98 -11.13 4.48 -2.90
N LEU A 99 -9.85 4.73 -2.71
CA LEU A 99 -8.94 5.23 -3.75
C LEU A 99 -8.28 4.05 -4.46
N VAL A 100 -8.50 3.90 -5.75
CA VAL A 100 -7.84 2.87 -6.57
C VAL A 100 -6.65 3.49 -7.29
N TRP A 101 -5.45 3.10 -6.90
CA TRP A 101 -4.19 3.58 -7.45
C TRP A 101 -3.79 2.75 -8.66
N LEU A 102 -3.43 3.43 -9.74
CA LEU A 102 -3.22 2.87 -11.06
C LEU A 102 -1.79 3.14 -11.53
N ALA A 103 -1.14 2.10 -12.07
CA ALA A 103 -0.01 2.28 -12.98
C ALA A 103 -0.61 2.71 -14.33
N ASP A 104 -0.33 3.94 -14.76
CA ASP A 104 -0.96 4.57 -15.92
C ASP A 104 0.10 4.89 -17.00
N LEU A 105 0.29 3.96 -17.90
CA LEU A 105 1.05 4.15 -19.14
C LEU A 105 0.14 4.49 -20.33
N GLY A 106 -1.19 4.40 -20.17
CA GLY A 106 -2.16 4.78 -21.18
C GLY A 106 -2.03 6.24 -21.59
N ARG A 107 -1.74 7.13 -20.62
CA ARG A 107 -1.45 8.55 -20.89
C ARG A 107 -0.23 8.73 -21.77
N MET A 108 0.83 7.94 -21.57
CA MET A 108 2.04 8.01 -22.39
C MET A 108 1.80 7.48 -23.79
N ALA A 109 1.05 6.38 -23.95
CA ALA A 109 0.62 5.87 -25.24
C ALA A 109 -0.16 6.94 -26.01
N HIS A 110 -1.18 7.52 -25.37
CA HIS A 110 -2.00 8.59 -25.97
C HIS A 110 -1.18 9.82 -26.42
N ILE A 111 -0.20 10.25 -25.61
CA ILE A 111 0.70 11.37 -25.97
C ILE A 111 1.55 11.00 -27.18
N ALA A 112 2.14 9.79 -27.20
CA ALA A 112 2.96 9.35 -28.32
C ALA A 112 2.13 9.29 -29.62
N ASP A 113 0.94 8.69 -29.58
CA ASP A 113 0.04 8.60 -30.72
C ASP A 113 -0.37 9.98 -31.25
N SER A 114 -0.69 10.92 -30.35
CA SER A 114 -1.04 12.30 -30.74
C SER A 114 0.11 13.07 -31.39
N ARG A 115 1.35 12.62 -31.18
CA ARG A 115 2.57 13.19 -31.78
C ARG A 115 3.08 12.40 -33.00
N GLY A 116 2.40 11.31 -33.37
CA GLY A 116 2.85 10.41 -34.44
C GLY A 116 4.15 9.69 -34.11
N LEU A 117 4.46 9.48 -32.83
CA LEU A 117 5.66 8.81 -32.36
C LEU A 117 5.37 7.35 -31.97
N PRO A 118 6.28 6.42 -32.23
CA PRO A 118 6.15 5.06 -31.73
C PRO A 118 6.31 5.04 -30.19
N HIS A 119 5.64 4.09 -29.52
CA HIS A 119 5.75 3.90 -28.07
C HIS A 119 6.29 2.50 -27.69
N VAL A 120 7.25 2.00 -28.44
CA VAL A 120 7.84 0.64 -28.29
C VAL A 120 8.34 0.36 -26.89
N ALA A 121 8.81 1.38 -26.14
CA ALA A 121 9.26 1.22 -24.77
C ALA A 121 8.15 0.73 -23.80
N LEU A 122 6.87 0.96 -24.12
CA LEU A 122 5.74 0.46 -23.31
C LEU A 122 5.63 -1.07 -23.34
N ASP A 123 6.23 -1.74 -24.30
CA ASP A 123 6.31 -3.18 -24.40
C ASP A 123 7.24 -3.81 -23.35
N TYR A 124 8.12 -3.02 -22.74
CA TYR A 124 9.13 -3.51 -21.80
C TYR A 124 8.67 -3.37 -20.36
N ILE A 125 9.00 -4.41 -19.57
CA ILE A 125 8.63 -4.50 -18.14
C ILE A 125 9.14 -3.32 -17.30
N GLU A 126 10.24 -2.67 -17.73
CA GLU A 126 10.82 -1.50 -17.06
C GLU A 126 9.80 -0.37 -16.89
N LEU A 127 8.97 -0.09 -17.90
CA LEU A 127 7.98 0.98 -17.84
C LEU A 127 6.85 0.64 -16.85
N LEU A 128 6.46 -0.63 -16.76
CA LEU A 128 5.50 -1.09 -15.76
C LEU A 128 6.07 -0.93 -14.34
N PHE A 129 7.33 -1.30 -14.10
CA PHE A 129 7.98 -1.07 -12.80
C PHE A 129 7.99 0.41 -12.44
N LYS A 130 8.38 1.31 -13.35
CA LYS A 130 8.33 2.75 -13.12
C LYS A 130 6.94 3.21 -12.71
N ALA A 131 5.91 2.78 -13.45
CA ALA A 131 4.53 3.19 -13.17
C ALA A 131 4.01 2.65 -11.82
N VAL A 132 4.38 1.42 -11.44
CA VAL A 132 4.03 0.84 -10.13
C VAL A 132 4.76 1.60 -9.00
N ILE A 133 6.03 1.94 -9.18
CA ILE A 133 6.81 2.73 -8.21
C ILE A 133 6.20 4.12 -8.06
N ASP A 134 5.96 4.84 -9.17
CA ASP A 134 5.34 6.16 -9.16
C ASP A 134 3.99 6.15 -8.42
N ALA A 135 3.11 5.18 -8.71
CA ALA A 135 1.85 5.00 -8.02
C ALA A 135 2.03 4.74 -6.52
N SER A 136 3.05 3.97 -6.14
CA SER A 136 3.31 3.61 -4.74
C SER A 136 3.82 4.79 -3.91
N VAL A 137 4.74 5.59 -4.44
CA VAL A 137 5.26 6.76 -3.72
C VAL A 137 4.21 7.88 -3.64
N ALA A 138 3.40 8.06 -4.69
CA ALA A 138 2.28 9.00 -4.68
C ALA A 138 1.22 8.60 -3.65
N ALA A 139 0.85 7.32 -3.61
CA ALA A 139 -0.13 6.81 -2.64
C ALA A 139 0.38 6.94 -1.19
N GLN A 140 1.68 6.72 -0.94
CA GLN A 140 2.24 6.89 0.40
C GLN A 140 2.20 8.34 0.87
N ASN A 141 2.44 9.31 -0.02
CA ASN A 141 2.26 10.72 0.31
C ASN A 141 0.79 11.05 0.65
N ALA A 142 -0.17 10.52 -0.13
CA ALA A 142 -1.59 10.70 0.17
C ALA A 142 -1.98 10.05 1.51
N ALA A 143 -1.45 8.88 1.83
CA ALA A 143 -1.71 8.19 3.10
C ALA A 143 -1.16 9.02 4.29
N LEU A 144 0.07 9.52 4.17
CA LEU A 144 0.67 10.39 5.19
C LEU A 144 -0.15 11.68 5.38
N ALA A 145 -0.57 12.32 4.29
CA ALA A 145 -1.42 13.50 4.34
C ALA A 145 -2.77 13.21 5.01
N ALA A 146 -3.41 12.07 4.69
CA ALA A 146 -4.64 11.67 5.35
C ALA A 146 -4.45 11.46 6.86
N GLU A 147 -3.39 10.76 7.26
CA GLU A 147 -3.10 10.50 8.67
C GLU A 147 -2.73 11.79 9.43
N SER A 148 -2.06 12.74 8.80
CA SER A 148 -1.71 14.03 9.40
C SER A 148 -2.92 14.92 9.74
N ILE A 149 -4.06 14.68 9.07
CA ILE A 149 -5.33 15.37 9.34
C ILE A 149 -6.33 14.52 10.13
N GLY A 150 -5.85 13.41 10.73
CA GLY A 150 -6.65 12.55 11.61
C GLY A 150 -7.49 11.49 10.90
N LEU A 151 -7.33 11.29 9.59
CA LEU A 151 -7.96 10.20 8.87
C LEU A 151 -7.18 8.89 9.05
N GLY A 152 -7.87 7.77 8.92
CA GLY A 152 -7.25 6.45 8.93
C GLY A 152 -7.14 5.89 7.52
N THR A 153 -6.12 5.05 7.30
CA THR A 153 -5.88 4.43 6.01
C THR A 153 -5.59 2.94 6.11
N VAL A 154 -5.90 2.17 5.04
CA VAL A 154 -5.41 0.82 4.84
C VAL A 154 -5.26 0.49 3.36
N TYR A 155 -4.12 -0.08 2.99
CA TYR A 155 -3.87 -0.58 1.64
C TYR A 155 -4.57 -1.91 1.36
N ILE A 156 -5.15 -2.05 0.16
CA ILE A 156 -5.92 -3.22 -0.30
C ILE A 156 -5.25 -3.83 -1.52
N GLY A 157 -4.29 -4.73 -1.28
CA GLY A 157 -3.62 -5.45 -2.36
C GLY A 157 -4.51 -6.50 -3.04
N ALA A 158 -5.56 -6.98 -2.36
CA ALA A 158 -6.47 -8.00 -2.86
C ALA A 158 -7.28 -7.58 -4.10
N ILE A 159 -7.29 -6.30 -4.45
CA ILE A 159 -7.88 -5.80 -5.71
C ILE A 159 -7.27 -6.48 -6.95
N ARG A 160 -6.02 -6.96 -6.85
CA ARG A 160 -5.35 -7.69 -7.93
C ARG A 160 -5.81 -9.15 -8.11
N ASN A 161 -6.63 -9.68 -7.21
CA ASN A 161 -7.17 -11.03 -7.36
C ASN A 161 -8.13 -11.15 -8.54
N ASN A 162 -8.84 -10.06 -8.86
CA ASN A 162 -9.84 -9.98 -9.93
C ASN A 162 -9.58 -8.74 -10.80
N THR A 163 -8.36 -8.60 -11.29
CA THR A 163 -7.86 -7.38 -11.96
C THR A 163 -8.68 -7.01 -13.19
N GLN A 164 -9.10 -8.01 -13.98
CA GLN A 164 -9.88 -7.78 -15.20
C GLN A 164 -11.26 -7.20 -14.89
N GLU A 165 -11.93 -7.73 -13.89
CA GLU A 165 -13.25 -7.26 -13.46
C GLU A 165 -13.15 -5.86 -12.84
N VAL A 166 -12.10 -5.59 -12.07
CA VAL A 166 -11.82 -4.25 -11.53
C VAL A 166 -11.60 -3.25 -12.66
N ALA A 167 -10.82 -3.60 -13.67
CA ALA A 167 -10.58 -2.74 -14.82
C ALA A 167 -11.88 -2.45 -15.60
N THR A 168 -12.71 -3.47 -15.78
CA THR A 168 -14.04 -3.31 -16.42
C THR A 168 -14.95 -2.39 -15.61
N LEU A 169 -15.04 -2.61 -14.29
CA LEU A 169 -15.87 -1.82 -13.38
C LEU A 169 -15.47 -0.34 -13.35
N LEU A 170 -14.18 -0.06 -13.46
CA LEU A 170 -13.60 1.28 -13.43
C LEU A 170 -13.38 1.87 -14.84
N ASN A 171 -13.75 1.14 -15.89
CA ASN A 171 -13.58 1.54 -17.30
C ASN A 171 -12.13 1.94 -17.61
N LEU A 172 -11.16 1.13 -17.17
CA LEU A 172 -9.75 1.41 -17.39
C LEU A 172 -9.36 1.11 -18.84
N PRO A 173 -8.64 2.02 -19.52
CA PRO A 173 -8.17 1.80 -20.89
C PRO A 173 -6.96 0.83 -20.94
N PRO A 174 -6.53 0.40 -22.13
CA PRO A 174 -5.26 -0.31 -22.29
C PRO A 174 -4.07 0.44 -21.66
N PHE A 175 -3.05 -0.31 -21.23
CA PHE A 175 -1.87 0.20 -20.53
C PHE A 175 -2.14 0.87 -19.17
N VAL A 176 -3.34 0.65 -18.59
CA VAL A 176 -3.66 1.08 -17.23
C VAL A 176 -3.98 -0.12 -16.35
N PHE A 177 -3.27 -0.25 -15.23
CA PHE A 177 -3.34 -1.40 -14.34
C PHE A 177 -3.60 -0.99 -12.89
N PRO A 178 -4.62 -1.59 -12.20
CA PRO A 178 -4.89 -1.31 -10.79
C PRO A 178 -3.84 -1.97 -9.88
N VAL A 179 -3.01 -1.15 -9.23
CA VAL A 179 -1.90 -1.62 -8.38
C VAL A 179 -2.41 -2.05 -7.01
N PHE A 180 -3.15 -1.20 -6.35
CA PHE A 180 -3.79 -1.45 -5.05
C PHE A 180 -4.90 -0.42 -4.80
N GLY A 181 -5.79 -0.73 -3.85
CA GLY A 181 -6.70 0.22 -3.26
C GLY A 181 -6.16 0.83 -1.98
N LEU A 182 -6.71 1.96 -1.57
CA LEU A 182 -6.50 2.61 -0.29
C LEU A 182 -7.86 3.04 0.27
N CYS A 183 -8.29 2.46 1.38
CA CYS A 183 -9.43 2.97 2.12
C CYS A 183 -9.01 4.22 2.87
N VAL A 184 -9.86 5.26 2.88
CA VAL A 184 -9.64 6.52 3.60
C VAL A 184 -10.94 6.91 4.30
N GLY A 185 -10.86 7.26 5.58
CA GLY A 185 -12.02 7.68 6.36
C GLY A 185 -11.68 7.96 7.83
N TYR A 186 -12.66 8.37 8.60
CA TYR A 186 -12.49 8.58 10.04
C TYR A 186 -12.40 7.23 10.76
N PRO A 187 -11.32 7.00 11.56
CA PRO A 187 -11.21 5.78 12.36
C PRO A 187 -12.37 5.65 13.34
N ASN A 188 -12.94 4.45 13.49
CA ASN A 188 -13.90 4.18 14.56
C ASN A 188 -13.17 4.23 15.91
N PRO A 189 -13.53 5.14 16.82
CA PRO A 189 -12.86 5.31 18.12
C PRO A 189 -13.03 4.09 19.05
N GLU A 190 -14.03 3.24 18.82
CA GLU A 190 -14.26 2.01 19.60
C GLU A 190 -13.24 0.90 19.23
N VAL A 191 -12.59 1.01 18.07
CA VAL A 191 -11.64 0.02 17.56
C VAL A 191 -10.28 0.68 17.35
N GLN A 192 -9.41 0.57 18.36
CA GLN A 192 -8.07 1.16 18.29
C GLN A 192 -7.02 0.07 18.02
N PRO A 193 -6.59 -0.10 16.76
CA PRO A 193 -5.52 -1.05 16.43
C PRO A 193 -4.19 -0.56 17.00
N ALA A 194 -3.40 -1.48 17.56
CA ALA A 194 -2.05 -1.19 17.99
C ALA A 194 -1.09 -0.97 16.80
N ILE A 195 0.00 -0.28 17.07
CA ILE A 195 1.11 -0.15 16.11
C ILE A 195 1.75 -1.54 15.96
N LYS A 196 1.67 -2.11 14.76
CA LYS A 196 2.24 -3.43 14.49
C LYS A 196 3.76 -3.35 14.42
N PRO A 197 4.49 -4.18 15.19
CA PRO A 197 5.95 -4.22 15.12
C PRO A 197 6.47 -4.51 13.71
N ARG A 198 7.70 -4.12 13.47
CA ARG A 198 8.47 -4.36 12.24
C ARG A 198 9.76 -5.11 12.57
N LEU A 199 10.34 -5.74 11.56
CA LEU A 199 11.67 -6.34 11.66
C LEU A 199 12.66 -5.32 12.25
N PRO A 200 13.62 -5.77 13.09
CA PRO A 200 14.72 -4.91 13.54
C PRO A 200 15.47 -4.28 12.37
N GLN A 201 16.01 -3.09 12.58
CA GLN A 201 16.73 -2.38 11.52
C GLN A 201 17.88 -3.18 10.92
N SER A 202 18.54 -4.02 11.71
CA SER A 202 19.63 -4.91 11.25
C SER A 202 19.22 -5.89 10.14
N ALA A 203 17.92 -6.23 10.04
CA ALA A 203 17.41 -7.09 8.98
C ALA A 203 17.10 -6.35 7.67
N VAL A 204 16.99 -5.03 7.68
CA VAL A 204 16.56 -4.23 6.51
C VAL A 204 17.54 -3.13 6.13
N PHE A 205 18.44 -2.74 7.04
CA PHE A 205 19.41 -1.68 6.82
C PHE A 205 20.82 -2.25 6.80
N HIS A 206 21.41 -2.30 5.61
CA HIS A 206 22.78 -2.80 5.37
C HIS A 206 23.69 -1.63 5.01
N ARG A 207 24.88 -1.60 5.61
CA ARG A 207 25.93 -0.62 5.27
C ARG A 207 26.83 -1.20 4.19
N GLU A 208 27.07 -0.44 3.14
CA GLU A 208 27.94 -0.74 1.99
C GLU A 208 27.46 -1.91 1.11
N THR A 209 27.22 -3.10 1.70
CA THR A 209 26.84 -4.32 0.98
C THR A 209 25.70 -5.05 1.65
N TYR A 210 24.89 -5.74 0.86
CA TYR A 210 23.81 -6.60 1.37
C TYR A 210 24.35 -7.87 2.04
N LYS A 211 23.77 -8.24 3.20
CA LYS A 211 24.22 -9.35 4.01
C LYS A 211 23.04 -10.21 4.45
N LEU A 212 22.75 -11.25 3.71
CA LEU A 212 21.63 -12.16 3.99
C LEU A 212 21.84 -12.97 5.28
N ALA A 213 23.04 -13.57 5.44
CA ALA A 213 23.34 -14.46 6.57
C ALA A 213 23.33 -13.77 7.95
N GLU A 214 23.46 -12.43 7.99
CA GLU A 214 23.42 -11.68 9.24
C GLU A 214 21.99 -11.38 9.72
N GLN A 215 20.95 -11.83 8.99
CA GLN A 215 19.55 -11.55 9.33
C GLN A 215 18.90 -12.58 10.26
N ASP A 216 19.50 -13.76 10.43
CA ASP A 216 18.89 -14.89 11.15
C ASP A 216 18.57 -14.54 12.62
N GLU A 217 19.49 -13.88 13.32
CA GLU A 217 19.28 -13.45 14.71
C GLU A 217 18.16 -12.40 14.82
N ALA A 218 18.12 -11.44 13.89
CA ALA A 218 17.10 -10.41 13.84
C ALA A 218 15.71 -10.99 13.54
N ILE A 219 15.65 -12.03 12.70
CA ILE A 219 14.40 -12.74 12.37
C ILE A 219 13.90 -13.52 13.59
N ALA A 220 14.80 -14.23 14.29
CA ALA A 220 14.45 -14.95 15.50
C ALA A 220 13.91 -14.00 16.58
N HIS A 221 14.60 -12.90 16.82
CA HIS A 221 14.15 -11.86 17.76
C HIS A 221 12.78 -11.28 17.38
N TYR A 222 12.54 -11.04 16.09
CA TYR A 222 11.24 -10.56 15.61
C TYR A 222 10.12 -11.57 15.83
N ASN A 223 10.39 -12.87 15.73
CA ASN A 223 9.40 -13.89 16.06
C ASN A 223 8.92 -13.77 17.50
N ASP A 224 9.82 -13.50 18.45
CA ASP A 224 9.49 -13.31 19.86
C ASP A 224 8.65 -12.04 20.07
N ILE A 225 9.05 -10.93 19.48
CA ILE A 225 8.30 -9.65 19.51
C ILE A 225 6.88 -9.86 18.95
N MET A 226 6.74 -10.56 17.83
CA MET A 226 5.44 -10.80 17.22
C MET A 226 4.57 -11.73 18.02
N LYS A 227 5.15 -12.72 18.69
CA LYS A 227 4.42 -13.62 19.62
C LYS A 227 3.84 -12.83 20.80
N GLU A 228 4.62 -11.93 21.38
CA GLU A 228 4.16 -11.05 22.45
C GLU A 228 3.04 -10.13 21.95
N PHE A 229 3.25 -9.47 20.81
CA PHE A 229 2.24 -8.60 20.16
C PHE A 229 0.92 -9.35 19.93
N TYR A 230 0.94 -10.54 19.36
CA TYR A 230 -0.27 -11.33 19.12
C TYR A 230 -0.98 -11.69 20.42
N THR A 231 -0.23 -12.03 21.46
CA THR A 231 -0.76 -12.32 22.78
C THR A 231 -1.47 -11.09 23.38
N GLN A 232 -0.82 -9.93 23.36
CA GLN A 232 -1.38 -8.67 23.86
C GLN A 232 -2.63 -8.23 23.09
N GLN A 233 -2.65 -8.47 21.78
CA GLN A 233 -3.80 -8.14 20.92
C GLN A 233 -4.88 -9.24 20.88
N GLN A 234 -4.74 -10.30 21.69
CA GLN A 234 -5.66 -11.44 21.70
C GLN A 234 -5.87 -12.08 20.32
N MET A 235 -4.84 -12.01 19.48
CA MET A 235 -4.85 -12.59 18.14
C MET A 235 -4.37 -14.04 18.20
N ASN A 236 -5.10 -14.94 17.56
CA ASN A 236 -4.66 -16.33 17.45
C ASN A 236 -3.60 -16.46 16.35
N ALA A 237 -2.36 -16.76 16.73
CA ALA A 237 -1.27 -17.07 15.81
C ALA A 237 -0.83 -18.52 16.07
N ALA A 238 -1.12 -19.41 15.15
CA ALA A 238 -0.79 -20.83 15.27
C ALA A 238 0.73 -21.10 15.14
N VAL A 239 1.45 -20.24 14.41
CA VAL A 239 2.88 -20.33 14.13
C VAL A 239 3.53 -18.95 14.24
N ASP A 240 4.85 -18.91 14.36
CA ASP A 240 5.60 -17.66 14.38
C ASP A 240 5.58 -16.94 13.01
N TRP A 241 6.11 -15.70 12.99
CA TRP A 241 6.08 -14.88 11.77
C TRP A 241 6.90 -15.48 10.63
N SER A 242 8.08 -16.03 10.91
CA SER A 242 8.98 -16.58 9.89
C SER A 242 8.40 -17.84 9.26
N GLN A 243 7.82 -18.73 10.06
CA GLN A 243 7.11 -19.92 9.58
C GLN A 243 5.91 -19.52 8.70
N ASN A 244 5.05 -18.61 9.18
CA ASN A 244 3.91 -18.12 8.41
C ASN A 244 4.34 -17.47 7.08
N SER A 245 5.45 -16.74 7.09
CA SER A 245 5.98 -16.09 5.88
C SER A 245 6.50 -17.12 4.87
N ALA A 246 7.21 -18.15 5.35
CA ALA A 246 7.68 -19.24 4.50
C ALA A 246 6.52 -20.05 3.91
N GLU A 247 5.50 -20.37 4.69
CA GLU A 247 4.31 -21.10 4.23
C GLU A 247 3.56 -20.31 3.13
N ARG A 248 3.50 -18.99 3.23
CA ARG A 248 2.84 -18.15 2.21
C ARG A 248 3.49 -18.23 0.84
N ILE A 249 4.79 -18.45 0.77
CA ILE A 249 5.50 -18.56 -0.52
C ILE A 249 5.74 -20.00 -0.96
N ALA A 250 5.39 -20.99 -0.13
CA ALA A 250 5.62 -22.41 -0.42
C ALA A 250 4.74 -22.95 -1.55
N THR A 251 3.54 -22.37 -1.75
CA THR A 251 2.57 -22.81 -2.76
C THR A 251 1.98 -21.63 -3.52
N LEU A 252 1.26 -21.93 -4.62
CA LEU A 252 0.54 -20.91 -5.40
C LEU A 252 -0.77 -20.44 -4.73
N ASP A 253 -1.22 -21.11 -3.68
CA ASP A 253 -2.53 -20.85 -3.06
C ASP A 253 -2.61 -19.44 -2.46
N TYR A 254 -1.49 -18.95 -1.92
CA TYR A 254 -1.40 -17.59 -1.39
C TYR A 254 -1.61 -16.52 -2.47
N LEU A 255 -1.20 -16.79 -3.70
CA LEU A 255 -1.33 -15.83 -4.81
C LEU A 255 -2.76 -15.64 -5.27
N LYS A 256 -3.67 -16.60 -5.02
CA LYS A 256 -5.07 -16.54 -5.46
C LYS A 256 -5.15 -16.20 -6.97
N GLY A 257 -5.92 -15.15 -7.34
CA GLY A 257 -6.01 -14.65 -8.71
C GLY A 257 -4.73 -14.01 -9.24
N CYS A 258 -3.85 -13.53 -8.36
CA CYS A 258 -2.58 -12.91 -8.78
C CYS A 258 -1.63 -13.87 -9.52
N LYS A 259 -1.82 -15.19 -9.43
CA LYS A 259 -1.04 -16.16 -10.22
C LYS A 259 -1.21 -16.00 -11.73
N TYR A 260 -2.31 -15.39 -12.17
CA TYR A 260 -2.61 -15.11 -13.59
C TYR A 260 -2.24 -13.68 -14.01
N LEU A 261 -1.53 -12.94 -13.16
CA LEU A 261 -1.27 -11.52 -13.37
C LEU A 261 -0.53 -11.22 -14.68
N ARG A 262 0.39 -12.11 -15.09
CA ARG A 262 1.10 -11.96 -16.36
C ARG A 262 0.14 -12.00 -17.56
N GLU A 263 -0.78 -12.96 -17.57
CA GLU A 263 -1.80 -13.08 -18.62
C GLU A 263 -2.72 -11.85 -18.63
N THR A 264 -3.17 -11.43 -17.46
CA THR A 264 -4.00 -10.24 -17.31
C THR A 264 -3.31 -8.97 -17.82
N LEU A 265 -2.02 -8.80 -17.50
CA LEU A 265 -1.23 -7.66 -17.99
C LEU A 265 -1.07 -7.70 -19.53
N ASN A 266 -0.87 -8.88 -20.12
CA ASN A 266 -0.84 -9.02 -21.56
C ASN A 266 -2.17 -8.60 -22.19
N ASN A 267 -3.32 -8.95 -21.57
CA ASN A 267 -4.64 -8.54 -22.02
C ASN A 267 -4.85 -7.02 -21.94
N PHE A 268 -4.14 -6.34 -21.06
CA PHE A 268 -4.13 -4.87 -20.95
C PHE A 268 -3.13 -4.19 -21.91
N GLY A 269 -2.44 -4.96 -22.76
CA GLY A 269 -1.50 -4.44 -23.74
C GLY A 269 -0.02 -4.44 -23.32
N PHE A 270 0.28 -4.84 -22.08
CA PHE A 270 1.67 -4.96 -21.62
C PHE A 270 2.31 -6.24 -22.14
N LYS A 271 3.29 -6.16 -23.03
CA LYS A 271 3.99 -7.36 -23.57
C LYS A 271 5.01 -7.95 -22.58
N LEU A 272 5.54 -7.14 -21.67
CA LEU A 272 6.50 -7.54 -20.62
C LEU A 272 7.79 -8.16 -21.20
N LEU A 273 8.35 -7.54 -22.24
CA LEU A 273 9.62 -7.91 -22.85
C LEU A 273 10.81 -7.61 -21.92
#